data_a57a01ee310c7b37dcc8340eea26e921
#
_entry.id   a57a01ee310c7b37dcc8340eea26e921
#
_cell.length_a   1.000
_cell.length_b   1.000
_cell.length_c   1.000
_cell.angle_alpha   90.00
_cell.angle_beta   90.00
_cell.angle_gamma   90.00
#
_symmetry.space_group_name_H-M   'P 1'
#
loop_
_entity.id
_entity.type
_entity.pdbx_description
1 polymer ?
#
loop_
_entity_poly.entity_id
_entity_poly.type
_entity_poly.pdbx_seq_one_letter_code
_entity_poly.pdbx_strand_id
1 'polypeptide(L)'
;VSPEPFLGQSDDAPVRHHILSVLVENKAGVLARIAGLFARRGFNIYSLAVAPSEGNARFSRVTIVVDARSAPLEQIVGQLDKLVNVVAITDLAPKDAVERELLLATLPVDADNRAAVLEVAANTGASIVDVNGESVTVMLAGTPGACDRLEKDLEAFRDVAIQRTGRVALPRLRQTANA
;
A
#
# COMPACT_ATOMS: atom_id res chain seq x y z
N VAL A 1 -14.97 -12.50 -26.29
CA VAL A 1 -14.94 -11.03 -26.22
C VAL A 1 -13.98 -10.69 -25.09
N SER A 2 -12.74 -10.33 -25.44
CA SER A 2 -11.75 -9.87 -24.48
C SER A 2 -12.12 -8.46 -24.01
N PRO A 3 -12.08 -8.14 -22.72
CA PRO A 3 -12.26 -6.76 -22.27
C PRO A 3 -11.05 -5.93 -22.73
N GLU A 4 -11.31 -4.82 -23.38
CA GLU A 4 -10.30 -3.83 -23.73
C GLU A 4 -9.66 -3.27 -22.46
N PRO A 5 -8.33 -3.04 -22.43
CA PRO A 5 -7.69 -2.39 -21.31
C PRO A 5 -8.19 -0.94 -21.20
N PHE A 6 -8.66 -0.56 -20.03
CA PHE A 6 -8.99 0.83 -19.69
C PHE A 6 -7.71 1.68 -19.81
N LEU A 7 -7.50 2.26 -20.99
CA LEU A 7 -6.48 3.30 -21.20
C LEU A 7 -6.95 4.57 -20.50
N GLY A 8 -6.64 4.68 -19.20
CA GLY A 8 -6.78 5.90 -18.43
C GLY A 8 -5.82 6.96 -18.93
N GLN A 9 -6.34 8.15 -19.13
CA GLN A 9 -5.68 9.36 -19.59
C GLN A 9 -4.36 9.57 -18.85
N SER A 10 -3.29 9.80 -19.61
CA SER A 10 -1.99 10.28 -19.13
C SER A 10 -2.14 11.70 -18.60
N ASP A 11 -2.40 11.81 -17.30
CA ASP A 11 -2.35 13.08 -16.58
C ASP A 11 -0.98 13.13 -15.88
N ASP A 12 -0.06 13.87 -16.45
CA ASP A 12 1.37 13.97 -16.10
C ASP A 12 1.64 14.76 -14.80
N ALA A 13 0.62 14.99 -13.98
CA ALA A 13 0.78 15.58 -12.65
C ALA A 13 1.16 14.51 -11.62
N PRO A 14 2.15 14.76 -10.75
CA PRO A 14 2.55 13.80 -9.72
C PRO A 14 1.33 13.44 -8.86
N VAL A 15 1.00 12.16 -8.82
CA VAL A 15 -0.12 11.63 -8.04
C VAL A 15 0.13 11.95 -6.58
N ARG A 16 -0.67 12.85 -6.01
CA ARG A 16 -0.61 13.16 -4.58
C ARG A 16 -1.53 12.19 -3.84
N HIS A 17 -0.94 11.27 -3.10
CA HIS A 17 -1.68 10.40 -2.22
C HIS A 17 -1.85 11.04 -0.84
N HIS A 18 -3.06 10.95 -0.30
CA HIS A 18 -3.33 11.20 1.12
C HIS A 18 -3.45 9.89 1.86
N ILE A 19 -2.95 9.87 3.09
CA ILE A 19 -2.99 8.69 3.94
C ILE A 19 -3.90 8.99 5.12
N LEU A 20 -4.98 8.23 5.22
CA LEU A 20 -5.89 8.27 6.35
C LEU A 20 -5.68 7.07 7.26
N SER A 21 -5.35 7.30 8.52
CA SER A 21 -5.35 6.28 9.56
C SER A 21 -6.67 6.35 10.30
N VAL A 22 -7.51 5.34 10.11
CA VAL A 22 -8.88 5.28 10.65
C VAL A 22 -8.96 4.20 11.71
N LEU A 23 -9.30 4.58 12.93
CA LEU A 23 -9.62 3.63 14.00
C LEU A 23 -11.11 3.30 13.93
N VAL A 24 -11.43 2.04 13.83
CA VAL A 24 -12.81 1.55 13.70
C VAL A 24 -13.11 0.44 14.70
N GLU A 25 -14.38 0.22 14.99
CA GLU A 25 -14.80 -0.98 15.72
C GLU A 25 -14.45 -2.23 14.89
N ASN A 26 -13.88 -3.23 15.54
CA ASN A 26 -13.59 -4.54 14.91
C ASN A 26 -14.86 -5.39 14.88
N LYS A 27 -15.74 -5.09 13.95
CA LYS A 27 -17.02 -5.78 13.76
C LYS A 27 -17.23 -6.18 12.30
N ALA A 28 -17.92 -7.28 12.07
CA ALA A 28 -18.31 -7.70 10.74
C ALA A 28 -19.06 -6.59 9.99
N GLY A 29 -18.70 -6.40 8.70
CA GLY A 29 -19.35 -5.42 7.83
C GLY A 29 -18.80 -3.99 7.91
N VAL A 30 -17.91 -3.65 8.85
CA VAL A 30 -17.35 -2.29 8.95
C VAL A 30 -16.53 -1.95 7.71
N LEU A 31 -15.66 -2.85 7.27
CA LEU A 31 -14.87 -2.65 6.04
C LEU A 31 -15.77 -2.51 4.80
N ALA A 32 -16.84 -3.32 4.72
CA ALA A 32 -17.79 -3.23 3.62
C ALA A 32 -18.54 -1.88 3.60
N ARG A 33 -18.83 -1.29 4.77
CA ARG A 33 -19.44 0.05 4.87
C ARG A 33 -18.50 1.13 4.39
N ILE A 34 -17.20 1.04 4.75
CA ILE A 34 -16.18 1.98 4.27
C ILE A 34 -16.06 1.85 2.74
N ALA A 35 -15.84 0.65 2.22
CA ALA A 35 -15.73 0.43 0.78
C ALA A 35 -16.99 0.88 0.01
N GLY A 36 -18.17 0.58 0.54
CA GLY A 36 -19.44 1.03 -0.03
C GLY A 36 -19.64 2.56 0.00
N LEU A 37 -19.12 3.25 1.03
CA LEU A 37 -19.11 4.71 1.07
C LEU A 37 -18.23 5.28 -0.04
N PHE A 38 -17.01 4.78 -0.20
CA PHE A 38 -16.09 5.20 -1.25
C PHE A 38 -16.68 4.97 -2.64
N ALA A 39 -17.24 3.77 -2.88
CA ALA A 39 -17.87 3.44 -4.16
C ALA A 39 -19.04 4.37 -4.50
N ARG A 40 -19.95 4.63 -3.55
CA ARG A 40 -21.11 5.53 -3.79
C ARG A 40 -20.71 6.98 -4.04
N ARG A 41 -19.55 7.41 -3.57
CA ARG A 41 -19.06 8.79 -3.73
C ARG A 41 -18.07 8.95 -4.86
N GLY A 42 -17.71 7.86 -5.55
CA GLY A 42 -16.71 7.87 -6.62
C GLY A 42 -15.29 8.16 -6.12
N PHE A 43 -15.01 7.91 -4.83
CA PHE A 43 -13.66 8.06 -4.29
C PHE A 43 -12.83 6.83 -4.63
N ASN A 44 -11.62 7.02 -5.15
CA ASN A 44 -10.72 5.91 -5.44
C ASN A 44 -9.86 5.57 -4.24
N ILE A 45 -9.88 4.30 -3.82
CA ILE A 45 -8.95 3.74 -2.85
C ILE A 45 -7.74 3.21 -3.61
N TYR A 46 -6.60 3.85 -3.43
CA TYR A 46 -5.35 3.39 -4.02
C TYR A 46 -4.78 2.17 -3.28
N SER A 47 -4.84 2.19 -1.95
CA SER A 47 -4.31 1.12 -1.10
C SER A 47 -5.11 1.05 0.20
N LEU A 48 -5.31 -0.16 0.71
CA LEU A 48 -6.06 -0.43 1.93
C LEU A 48 -5.36 -1.52 2.74
N ALA A 49 -4.96 -1.18 3.96
CA ALA A 49 -4.43 -2.13 4.92
C ALA A 49 -5.26 -2.11 6.21
N VAL A 50 -5.59 -3.28 6.72
CA VAL A 50 -6.42 -3.44 7.93
C VAL A 50 -5.76 -4.43 8.88
N ALA A 51 -5.65 -4.05 10.14
CA ALA A 51 -5.19 -4.94 11.20
C ALA A 51 -5.92 -4.63 12.52
N PRO A 52 -6.08 -5.61 13.42
CA PRO A 52 -6.53 -5.35 14.78
C PRO A 52 -5.64 -4.29 15.45
N SER A 53 -6.24 -3.41 16.23
CA SER A 53 -5.50 -2.39 16.97
C SER A 53 -4.75 -3.00 18.13
N GLU A 54 -3.52 -2.56 18.34
CA GLU A 54 -2.68 -3.01 19.44
C GLU A 54 -3.33 -2.70 20.81
N GLY A 55 -3.27 -3.67 21.71
CA GLY A 55 -3.81 -3.55 23.06
C GLY A 55 -5.32 -3.67 23.21
N ASN A 56 -6.12 -3.60 22.13
CA ASN A 56 -7.56 -3.76 22.22
C ASN A 56 -8.17 -4.36 20.93
N ALA A 57 -8.40 -5.68 20.94
CA ALA A 57 -8.97 -6.41 19.82
C ALA A 57 -10.41 -5.98 19.43
N ARG A 58 -11.07 -5.11 20.22
CA ARG A 58 -12.38 -4.53 19.89
C ARG A 58 -12.30 -3.50 18.76
N PHE A 59 -11.11 -3.04 18.44
CA PHE A 59 -10.86 -2.04 17.41
C PHE A 59 -9.91 -2.58 16.35
N SER A 60 -10.01 -2.03 15.15
CA SER A 60 -9.09 -2.24 14.04
C SER A 60 -8.58 -0.90 13.54
N ARG A 61 -7.34 -0.89 13.11
CA ARG A 61 -6.76 0.24 12.38
C ARG A 61 -6.83 -0.03 10.89
N VAL A 62 -7.41 0.91 10.18
CA VAL A 62 -7.52 0.88 8.73
C VAL A 62 -6.63 2.00 8.18
N THR A 63 -5.61 1.66 7.40
CA THR A 63 -4.82 2.65 6.66
C THR A 63 -5.38 2.71 5.25
N ILE A 64 -5.93 3.86 4.87
CA ILE A 64 -6.53 4.10 3.56
C ILE A 64 -5.66 5.10 2.83
N VAL A 65 -5.16 4.73 1.66
CA VAL A 65 -4.48 5.65 0.76
C VAL A 65 -5.46 6.04 -0.34
N VAL A 66 -5.69 7.34 -0.49
CA VAL A 66 -6.61 7.89 -1.47
C VAL A 66 -5.88 8.74 -2.49
N ASP A 67 -6.38 8.76 -3.73
CA ASP A 67 -5.90 9.68 -4.75
C ASP A 67 -6.53 11.07 -4.51
N ALA A 68 -5.68 12.06 -4.26
CA ALA A 68 -6.09 13.46 -4.04
C ALA A 68 -6.85 14.09 -5.21
N ARG A 69 -6.79 13.48 -6.40
CA ARG A 69 -7.53 13.93 -7.58
C ARG A 69 -8.99 13.52 -7.56
N SER A 70 -9.35 12.47 -6.80
CA SER A 70 -10.72 11.94 -6.80
C SER A 70 -11.70 12.81 -6.02
N ALA A 71 -11.24 13.50 -4.96
CA ALA A 71 -12.04 14.45 -4.18
C ALA A 71 -11.16 15.24 -3.20
N PRO A 72 -11.62 16.43 -2.72
CA PRO A 72 -11.01 17.11 -1.59
C PRO A 72 -10.97 16.22 -0.35
N LEU A 73 -9.82 16.20 0.34
CA LEU A 73 -9.59 15.35 1.51
C LEU A 73 -10.62 15.57 2.61
N GLU A 74 -10.99 16.82 2.86
CA GLU A 74 -11.98 17.21 3.86
C GLU A 74 -13.35 16.56 3.59
N GLN A 75 -13.69 16.39 2.31
CA GLN A 75 -14.93 15.72 1.91
C GLN A 75 -14.86 14.22 2.25
N ILE A 76 -13.74 13.56 1.97
CA ILE A 76 -13.53 12.15 2.28
C ILE A 76 -13.61 11.94 3.79
N VAL A 77 -12.86 12.72 4.57
CA VAL A 77 -12.84 12.67 6.04
C VAL A 77 -14.25 12.91 6.59
N GLY A 78 -14.94 13.96 6.14
CA GLY A 78 -16.30 14.28 6.60
C GLY A 78 -17.34 13.22 6.26
N GLN A 79 -17.12 12.37 5.24
CA GLN A 79 -18.01 11.23 4.97
C GLN A 79 -17.66 10.01 5.81
N LEU A 80 -16.37 9.76 6.07
CA LEU A 80 -15.93 8.68 6.95
C LEU A 80 -16.39 8.91 8.40
N ASP A 81 -16.32 10.15 8.88
CA ASP A 81 -16.72 10.54 10.24
C ASP A 81 -18.22 10.31 10.53
N LYS A 82 -19.04 10.24 9.49
CA LYS A 82 -20.47 9.90 9.62
C LYS A 82 -20.76 8.42 9.84
N LEU A 83 -19.76 7.55 9.68
CA LEU A 83 -19.94 6.13 9.90
C LEU A 83 -19.89 5.83 11.41
N VAL A 84 -20.96 5.27 11.93
CA VAL A 84 -21.13 4.99 13.37
C VAL A 84 -20.04 4.11 13.98
N ASN A 85 -19.35 3.33 13.15
CA ASN A 85 -18.27 2.44 13.58
C ASN A 85 -16.87 3.09 13.51
N VAL A 86 -16.76 4.32 13.02
CA VAL A 86 -15.52 5.09 12.99
C VAL A 86 -15.35 5.78 14.34
N VAL A 87 -14.20 5.56 14.97
CA VAL A 87 -13.88 6.09 16.30
C VAL A 87 -12.96 7.30 16.20
N ALA A 88 -12.00 7.25 15.30
CA ALA A 88 -11.07 8.36 15.06
C ALA A 88 -10.52 8.29 13.64
N ILE A 89 -10.23 9.46 13.09
CA ILE A 89 -9.58 9.63 11.78
C ILE A 89 -8.37 10.53 11.99
N THR A 90 -7.22 10.11 11.48
CA THR A 90 -5.99 10.90 11.46
C THR A 90 -5.53 11.03 10.01
N ASP A 91 -5.44 12.25 9.53
CA ASP A 91 -4.77 12.55 8.27
C ASP A 91 -3.25 12.57 8.51
N LEU A 92 -2.54 11.78 7.74
CA LEU A 92 -1.10 11.67 7.78
C LEU A 92 -0.52 12.28 6.50
N ALA A 93 -0.13 13.56 6.57
CA ALA A 93 0.58 14.17 5.45
C ALA A 93 1.88 13.38 5.16
N PRO A 94 2.25 13.15 3.90
CA PRO A 94 3.42 12.32 3.56
C PRO A 94 4.73 12.73 4.24
N LYS A 95 4.93 14.04 4.46
CA LYS A 95 6.11 14.58 5.17
C LYS A 95 6.12 14.24 6.67
N ASP A 96 4.95 14.05 7.28
CA ASP A 96 4.75 13.82 8.71
C ASP A 96 4.48 12.33 9.02
N ALA A 97 4.57 11.47 8.02
CA ALA A 97 4.34 10.03 8.12
C ALA A 97 5.62 9.22 7.90
N VAL A 98 5.68 8.07 8.55
CA VAL A 98 6.56 6.96 8.20
C VAL A 98 5.71 5.90 7.54
N GLU A 99 5.88 5.74 6.23
CA GLU A 99 5.16 4.75 5.42
C GLU A 99 6.03 3.54 5.15
N ARG A 100 5.42 2.36 5.16
CA ARG A 100 6.05 1.11 4.71
C ARG A 100 5.04 0.26 3.96
N GLU A 101 5.59 -0.56 3.07
CA GLU A 101 4.88 -1.54 2.28
C GLU A 101 5.74 -2.78 2.17
N LEU A 102 5.11 -3.94 2.07
CA LEU A 102 5.79 -5.20 1.79
C LEU A 102 5.43 -5.64 0.38
N LEU A 103 6.45 -6.02 -0.38
CA LEU A 103 6.33 -6.62 -1.70
C LEU A 103 6.92 -8.03 -1.65
N LEU A 104 6.18 -8.99 -2.17
CA LEU A 104 6.66 -10.34 -2.49
C LEU A 104 6.63 -10.50 -4.01
N ALA A 105 7.70 -11.04 -4.58
CA ALA A 105 7.75 -11.39 -5.99
C ALA A 105 8.35 -12.78 -6.16
N THR A 106 7.62 -13.65 -6.86
CA THR A 106 8.11 -14.98 -7.26
C THR A 106 8.35 -15.00 -8.74
N LEU A 107 9.50 -15.47 -9.17
CA LEU A 107 9.87 -15.57 -10.58
C LEU A 107 10.68 -16.84 -10.85
N PRO A 108 10.58 -17.38 -12.08
CA PRO A 108 11.37 -18.54 -12.48
C PRO A 108 12.85 -18.15 -12.61
N VAL A 109 13.72 -19.08 -12.20
CA VAL A 109 15.17 -18.93 -12.32
C VAL A 109 15.78 -20.14 -13.00
N ASP A 110 16.74 -19.87 -13.85
CA ASP A 110 17.58 -20.85 -14.53
C ASP A 110 19.07 -20.47 -14.42
N ALA A 111 19.92 -21.15 -15.14
CA ALA A 111 21.36 -20.87 -15.12
C ALA A 111 21.70 -19.48 -15.71
N ASP A 112 20.88 -19.00 -16.65
CA ASP A 112 21.17 -17.76 -17.40
C ASP A 112 20.73 -16.51 -16.65
N ASN A 113 19.60 -16.56 -15.92
CA ASN A 113 19.01 -15.39 -15.26
C ASN A 113 19.25 -15.33 -13.74
N ARG A 114 19.65 -16.44 -13.08
CA ARG A 114 19.84 -16.50 -11.62
C ARG A 114 20.74 -15.40 -11.06
N ALA A 115 21.88 -15.16 -11.72
CA ALA A 115 22.82 -14.13 -11.28
C ALA A 115 22.18 -12.72 -11.33
N ALA A 116 21.45 -12.41 -12.39
CA ALA A 116 20.77 -11.13 -12.55
C ALA A 116 19.66 -10.93 -11.50
N VAL A 117 18.89 -11.96 -11.18
CA VAL A 117 17.86 -11.90 -10.12
C VAL A 117 18.49 -11.63 -8.74
N LEU A 118 19.61 -12.29 -8.42
CA LEU A 118 20.33 -12.06 -7.18
C LEU A 118 20.90 -10.64 -7.11
N GLU A 119 21.38 -10.11 -8.22
CA GLU A 119 21.88 -8.74 -8.32
C GLU A 119 20.76 -7.72 -8.09
N VAL A 120 19.60 -7.89 -8.70
CA VAL A 120 18.42 -7.04 -8.47
C VAL A 120 18.03 -7.07 -7.00
N ALA A 121 17.95 -8.25 -6.38
CA ALA A 121 17.64 -8.37 -4.95
C ALA A 121 18.66 -7.61 -4.08
N ALA A 122 19.97 -7.77 -4.34
CA ALA A 122 21.03 -7.10 -3.61
C ALA A 122 20.97 -5.57 -3.77
N ASN A 123 20.79 -5.08 -5.00
CA ASN A 123 20.77 -3.64 -5.31
C ASN A 123 19.54 -2.92 -4.72
N THR A 124 18.42 -3.62 -4.61
CA THR A 124 17.18 -3.06 -4.04
C THR A 124 17.06 -3.28 -2.53
N GLY A 125 17.92 -4.10 -1.94
CA GLY A 125 17.84 -4.51 -0.54
C GLY A 125 16.74 -5.53 -0.26
N ALA A 126 16.27 -6.22 -1.29
CA ALA A 126 15.31 -7.31 -1.13
C ALA A 126 15.99 -8.56 -0.57
N SER A 127 15.26 -9.31 0.25
CA SER A 127 15.69 -10.60 0.80
C SER A 127 15.12 -11.75 -0.01
N ILE A 128 15.89 -12.81 -0.16
CA ILE A 128 15.37 -14.07 -0.69
C ILE A 128 14.71 -14.80 0.48
N VAL A 129 13.42 -15.10 0.33
CA VAL A 129 12.63 -15.73 1.40
C VAL A 129 12.23 -17.17 1.09
N ASP A 130 12.26 -17.53 -0.20
CA ASP A 130 12.03 -18.89 -0.64
C ASP A 130 12.81 -19.18 -1.93
N VAL A 131 13.27 -20.40 -2.11
CA VAL A 131 14.00 -20.83 -3.29
C VAL A 131 13.84 -22.35 -3.51
N ASN A 132 13.64 -22.72 -4.77
CA ASN A 132 13.75 -24.09 -5.25
C ASN A 132 14.65 -24.14 -6.50
N GLY A 133 14.72 -25.31 -7.16
CA GLY A 133 15.55 -25.47 -8.37
C GLY A 133 15.13 -24.61 -9.55
N GLU A 134 13.88 -24.15 -9.59
CA GLU A 134 13.26 -23.53 -10.76
C GLU A 134 12.73 -22.10 -10.51
N SER A 135 12.59 -21.70 -9.24
CA SER A 135 12.01 -20.40 -8.89
C SER A 135 12.64 -19.82 -7.62
N VAL A 136 12.54 -18.50 -7.49
CA VAL A 136 12.91 -17.75 -6.29
C VAL A 136 11.80 -16.80 -5.90
N THR A 137 11.60 -16.63 -4.59
CA THR A 137 10.72 -15.59 -4.04
C THR A 137 11.58 -14.57 -3.33
N VAL A 138 11.49 -13.32 -3.76
CA VAL A 138 12.13 -12.17 -3.11
C VAL A 138 11.10 -11.38 -2.32
N MET A 139 11.53 -10.76 -1.24
CA MET A 139 10.71 -9.91 -0.37
C MET A 139 11.41 -8.58 -0.13
N LEU A 140 10.66 -7.49 -0.24
CA LEU A 140 11.12 -6.17 0.16
C LEU A 140 10.10 -5.55 1.13
N ALA A 141 10.53 -5.18 2.33
CA ALA A 141 9.79 -4.33 3.25
C ALA A 141 10.43 -2.93 3.22
N GLY A 142 9.84 -2.02 2.47
CA GLY A 142 10.45 -0.73 2.15
C GLY A 142 9.49 0.45 2.10
N THR A 143 10.00 1.60 1.66
CA THR A 143 9.15 2.72 1.27
C THR A 143 8.38 2.35 -0.01
N PRO A 144 7.21 2.98 -0.29
CA PRO A 144 6.49 2.74 -1.54
C PRO A 144 7.39 2.87 -2.77
N GLY A 145 8.18 3.94 -2.84
CA GLY A 145 9.10 4.14 -3.96
C GLY A 145 10.25 3.11 -4.04
N ALA A 146 10.61 2.43 -2.94
CA ALA A 146 11.55 1.31 -3.01
C ALA A 146 10.87 0.07 -3.60
N CYS A 147 9.62 -0.19 -3.23
CA CYS A 147 8.82 -1.25 -3.83
C CYS A 147 8.58 -1.01 -5.33
N ASP A 148 8.26 0.24 -5.71
CA ASP A 148 8.07 0.61 -7.12
C ASP A 148 9.36 0.39 -7.95
N ARG A 149 10.53 0.69 -7.39
CA ARG A 149 11.82 0.41 -8.06
C ARG A 149 12.06 -1.09 -8.23
N LEU A 150 11.86 -1.88 -7.17
CA LEU A 150 12.00 -3.33 -7.28
C LEU A 150 11.05 -3.90 -8.34
N GLU A 151 9.79 -3.50 -8.33
CA GLU A 151 8.80 -3.94 -9.31
C GLU A 151 9.25 -3.62 -10.74
N LYS A 152 9.73 -2.40 -10.97
CA LYS A 152 10.26 -1.96 -12.26
C LYS A 152 11.50 -2.77 -12.69
N ASP A 153 12.42 -3.04 -11.77
CA ASP A 153 13.62 -3.83 -12.06
C ASP A 153 13.26 -5.29 -12.41
N LEU A 154 12.17 -5.79 -11.82
CA LEU A 154 11.66 -7.13 -12.11
C LEU A 154 10.91 -7.24 -13.45
N GLU A 155 10.48 -6.13 -14.08
CA GLU A 155 9.86 -6.13 -15.42
C GLU A 155 10.78 -6.71 -16.52
N ALA A 156 12.10 -6.72 -16.29
CA ALA A 156 13.06 -7.34 -17.20
C ALA A 156 12.96 -8.88 -17.26
N PHE A 157 12.28 -9.50 -16.29
CA PHE A 157 12.11 -10.94 -16.20
C PHE A 157 10.70 -11.36 -16.65
N ARG A 158 10.56 -12.64 -17.06
CA ARG A 158 9.27 -13.20 -17.49
C ARG A 158 8.57 -13.89 -16.33
N ASP A 159 7.25 -13.97 -16.43
CA ASP A 159 6.38 -14.75 -15.53
C ASP A 159 6.55 -14.39 -14.04
N VAL A 160 6.76 -13.11 -13.75
CA VAL A 160 6.89 -12.60 -12.39
C VAL A 160 5.50 -12.47 -11.76
N ALA A 161 5.28 -13.18 -10.66
CA ALA A 161 4.08 -13.02 -9.83
C ALA A 161 4.39 -12.06 -8.67
N ILE A 162 3.73 -10.89 -8.64
CA ILE A 162 3.93 -9.85 -7.62
C ILE A 162 2.70 -9.72 -6.74
N GLN A 163 2.95 -9.63 -5.43
CA GLN A 163 1.93 -9.31 -4.43
C GLN A 163 2.43 -8.18 -3.53
N ARG A 164 1.61 -7.15 -3.35
CA ARG A 164 1.88 -6.03 -2.41
C ARG A 164 0.82 -6.00 -1.31
N THR A 165 1.22 -5.59 -0.11
CA THR A 165 0.29 -5.48 1.04
C THR A 165 -0.56 -4.22 1.00
N GLY A 166 -0.14 -3.22 0.23
CA GLY A 166 -0.58 -1.85 0.46
C GLY A 166 0.19 -1.18 1.61
N ARG A 167 -0.05 0.12 1.79
CA ARG A 167 0.72 0.96 2.70
C ARG A 167 0.19 0.89 4.12
N VAL A 168 1.11 0.78 5.07
CA VAL A 168 0.88 1.08 6.49
C VAL A 168 1.65 2.34 6.85
N ALA A 169 1.10 3.16 7.75
CA ALA A 169 1.71 4.41 8.13
C ALA A 169 1.49 4.75 9.61
N LEU A 170 2.49 5.37 10.20
CA LEU A 170 2.44 5.97 11.53
C LEU A 170 2.93 7.42 11.45
N PRO A 171 2.51 8.29 12.38
CA PRO A 171 3.09 9.61 12.52
C PRO A 171 4.61 9.53 12.71
N ARG A 172 5.34 10.41 12.05
CA ARG A 172 6.78 10.55 12.26
C ARG A 172 7.06 11.09 13.67
N LEU A 173 8.03 10.52 14.34
CA LEU A 173 8.49 11.04 15.62
C LEU A 173 9.01 12.46 15.44
N ARG A 174 8.51 13.39 16.23
CA ARG A 174 9.08 14.75 16.30
C ARG A 174 10.42 14.66 17.01
N GLN A 175 11.44 15.24 16.43
CA GLN A 175 12.69 15.45 17.18
C GLN A 175 12.36 16.38 18.35
N THR A 176 12.53 15.89 19.56
CA THR A 176 12.59 16.77 20.73
C THR A 176 13.83 17.64 20.53
N ALA A 177 13.63 18.95 20.31
CA ALA A 177 14.75 19.88 20.43
C ALA A 177 15.34 19.67 21.82
N ASN A 178 16.60 19.22 21.90
CA ASN A 178 17.35 19.19 23.15
C ASN A 178 17.37 20.63 23.67
N ALA A 179 16.70 20.86 24.81
CA ALA A 179 16.79 22.08 25.59
C ALA A 179 18.15 22.15 26.26
#